data_f23fa5bb60bbb0a79cd7ee147f83f376
#
_entry.id   f23fa5bb60bbb0a79cd7ee147f83f376
#
_cell.length_a   1.000
_cell.length_b   1.000
_cell.length_c   1.000
_cell.angle_alpha   90.00
_cell.angle_beta   90.00
_cell.angle_gamma   90.00
#
_symmetry.space_group_name_H-M   'P 1'
#
loop_
_entity.id
_entity.type
_entity.pdbx_description
1 polymer ?
#
loop_
_entity_poly.entity_id
_entity_poly.type
_entity_poly.pdbx_seq_one_letter_code
_entity_poly.pdbx_strand_id
1 'polypeptide(L)'
;MRHIVGYLLCLLLSPSLWASDAMPATPSAATADAERGRKLLLARHDTGCLLCHQAPGLKDGGEMGPSLKDVGTRLSPEQIRQRIADPRVLNPQTFMPSYFSTKDLHNVPKSLQGKTVLTEQALEDIIVYLLKNPS
;
A
#
# COMPACT_ATOMS: atom_id res chain seq x y z
N MET A 1 -57.97 -43.36 36.08
CA MET A 1 -57.79 -43.01 34.65
C MET A 1 -57.20 -41.63 34.60
N ARG A 2 -55.87 -41.55 34.30
CA ARG A 2 -55.13 -40.29 34.34
C ARG A 2 -54.65 -39.99 32.94
N HIS A 3 -55.18 -38.93 32.35
CA HIS A 3 -54.77 -38.42 31.02
C HIS A 3 -53.54 -37.53 31.15
N ILE A 4 -52.42 -37.99 30.62
CA ILE A 4 -51.17 -37.23 30.53
C ILE A 4 -51.21 -36.50 29.19
N VAL A 5 -51.39 -35.18 29.23
CA VAL A 5 -51.31 -34.30 28.07
C VAL A 5 -49.83 -33.93 27.90
N GLY A 6 -49.22 -34.48 26.85
CA GLY A 6 -47.83 -34.14 26.45
C GLY A 6 -47.78 -32.81 25.75
N TYR A 7 -47.11 -31.82 26.32
CA TYR A 7 -46.78 -30.57 25.67
C TYR A 7 -45.56 -30.77 24.76
N LEU A 8 -45.77 -30.70 23.47
CA LEU A 8 -44.75 -30.71 22.46
C LEU A 8 -44.16 -29.30 22.34
N LEU A 9 -42.97 -29.07 22.95
CA LEU A 9 -42.26 -27.80 22.89
C LEU A 9 -41.51 -27.72 21.59
N CYS A 10 -42.04 -27.03 20.58
CA CYS A 10 -41.37 -26.71 19.31
C CYS A 10 -40.32 -25.64 19.59
N LEU A 11 -39.06 -26.02 19.68
CA LEU A 11 -37.89 -25.11 19.71
C LEU A 11 -37.71 -24.59 18.28
N LEU A 12 -38.10 -23.35 18.04
CA LEU A 12 -37.78 -22.60 16.81
C LEU A 12 -36.31 -22.18 16.88
N LEU A 13 -35.43 -22.95 16.23
CA LEU A 13 -34.06 -22.52 15.96
C LEU A 13 -34.11 -21.43 14.89
N SER A 14 -33.96 -20.19 15.30
CA SER A 14 -33.73 -19.07 14.38
C SER A 14 -32.29 -19.14 13.89
N PRO A 15 -32.03 -19.23 12.57
CA PRO A 15 -30.66 -19.08 12.06
C PRO A 15 -30.24 -17.62 12.21
N SER A 16 -29.28 -17.36 13.10
CA SER A 16 -28.60 -16.08 13.16
C SER A 16 -27.82 -15.87 11.87
N LEU A 17 -28.33 -15.02 10.99
CA LEU A 17 -27.61 -14.48 9.85
C LEU A 17 -26.45 -13.64 10.40
N TRP A 18 -25.27 -14.19 10.41
CA TRP A 18 -24.04 -13.43 10.63
C TRP A 18 -23.86 -12.55 9.39
N ALA A 19 -24.22 -11.29 9.50
CA ALA A 19 -23.79 -10.28 8.56
C ALA A 19 -22.27 -10.22 8.65
N SER A 20 -21.59 -10.77 7.65
CA SER A 20 -20.14 -10.53 7.48
C SER A 20 -20.01 -9.06 7.16
N ASP A 21 -19.56 -8.26 8.13
CA ASP A 21 -19.04 -6.93 7.89
C ASP A 21 -17.87 -7.09 6.93
N ALA A 22 -18.15 -6.91 5.64
CA ALA A 22 -17.11 -6.86 4.62
C ALA A 22 -16.23 -5.65 4.97
N MET A 23 -15.05 -5.92 5.51
CA MET A 23 -14.00 -4.90 5.64
C MET A 23 -13.85 -4.24 4.26
N PRO A 24 -13.70 -2.90 4.21
CA PRO A 24 -13.43 -2.22 2.95
C PRO A 24 -12.24 -2.90 2.30
N ALA A 25 -12.43 -3.36 1.07
CA ALA A 25 -11.38 -4.06 0.32
C ALA A 25 -10.14 -3.16 0.28
N THR A 26 -9.07 -3.60 0.91
CA THR A 26 -7.75 -2.99 0.75
C THR A 26 -7.46 -2.91 -0.74
N PRO A 27 -7.00 -1.75 -1.27
CA PRO A 27 -6.62 -1.66 -2.67
C PRO A 27 -5.70 -2.83 -3.02
N SER A 28 -6.17 -3.70 -3.88
CA SER A 28 -5.47 -4.93 -4.23
C SER A 28 -4.49 -4.65 -5.36
N ALA A 29 -3.39 -5.38 -5.40
CA ALA A 29 -2.52 -5.43 -6.57
C ALA A 29 -3.29 -5.72 -7.87
N ALA A 30 -4.47 -6.36 -7.79
CA ALA A 30 -5.37 -6.59 -8.92
C ALA A 30 -5.94 -5.30 -9.55
N THR A 31 -6.04 -4.18 -8.80
CA THR A 31 -6.51 -2.88 -9.30
C THR A 31 -5.37 -1.92 -9.61
N ALA A 32 -4.12 -2.35 -9.41
CA ALA A 32 -2.95 -1.54 -9.63
C ALA A 32 -2.70 -1.29 -11.13
N ASP A 33 -2.32 -0.06 -11.47
CA ASP A 33 -2.13 0.41 -12.83
C ASP A 33 -0.74 1.00 -13.04
N ALA A 34 0.01 0.44 -13.98
CA ALA A 34 1.39 0.85 -14.25
C ALA A 34 1.49 2.28 -14.81
N GLU A 35 0.51 2.75 -15.59
CA GLU A 35 0.56 4.11 -16.14
C GLU A 35 0.26 5.16 -15.04
N ARG A 36 -0.62 4.86 -14.08
CA ARG A 36 -0.76 5.69 -12.89
C ARG A 36 0.53 5.70 -12.07
N GLY A 37 1.17 4.54 -11.89
CA GLY A 37 2.47 4.43 -11.23
C GLY A 37 3.55 5.26 -11.92
N ARG A 38 3.60 5.24 -13.25
CA ARG A 38 4.50 6.08 -14.06
C ARG A 38 4.29 7.57 -13.78
N LYS A 39 3.05 8.02 -13.78
CA LYS A 39 2.71 9.43 -13.49
C LYS A 39 3.13 9.84 -12.08
N LEU A 40 2.96 8.97 -11.10
CA LEU A 40 3.40 9.21 -9.73
C LEU A 40 4.93 9.35 -9.64
N LEU A 41 5.70 8.51 -10.35
CA LEU A 41 7.15 8.64 -10.38
C LEU A 41 7.62 9.96 -11.02
N LEU A 42 6.89 10.45 -12.03
CA LEU A 42 7.17 11.72 -12.71
C LEU A 42 6.76 12.94 -11.86
N ALA A 43 5.92 12.78 -10.86
CA ALA A 43 5.39 13.86 -10.02
C ALA A 43 6.46 14.39 -9.05
N ARG A 44 7.45 15.14 -9.54
CA ARG A 44 8.61 15.60 -8.78
C ARG A 44 8.26 16.40 -7.52
N HIS A 45 7.18 17.15 -7.54
CA HIS A 45 6.75 17.99 -6.41
C HIS A 45 5.90 17.24 -5.38
N ASP A 46 5.27 16.14 -5.80
CA ASP A 46 4.37 15.36 -4.93
C ASP A 46 5.10 14.18 -4.29
N THR A 47 5.77 13.37 -5.10
CA THR A 47 6.45 12.16 -4.63
C THR A 47 7.97 12.29 -4.61
N GLY A 48 8.56 13.04 -5.53
CA GLY A 48 9.98 13.32 -5.58
C GLY A 48 10.89 12.13 -5.90
N CYS A 49 10.37 10.98 -6.31
CA CYS A 49 11.15 9.75 -6.53
C CYS A 49 12.34 9.98 -7.49
N LEU A 50 12.10 10.67 -8.61
CA LEU A 50 13.13 10.96 -9.61
C LEU A 50 14.13 12.04 -9.18
N LEU A 51 13.96 12.69 -8.03
CA LEU A 51 15.02 13.57 -7.50
C LEU A 51 16.26 12.77 -7.06
N CYS A 52 16.04 11.52 -6.67
CA CYS A 52 17.08 10.65 -6.12
C CYS A 52 17.34 9.39 -6.94
N HIS A 53 16.34 8.87 -7.66
CA HIS A 53 16.42 7.58 -8.34
C HIS A 53 16.31 7.71 -9.85
N GLN A 54 17.08 6.88 -10.56
CA GLN A 54 16.78 6.53 -11.94
C GLN A 54 15.69 5.46 -11.95
N ALA A 55 14.72 5.57 -12.86
CA ALA A 55 13.62 4.61 -12.99
C ALA A 55 13.52 4.08 -14.43
N PRO A 56 13.04 2.83 -14.62
CA PRO A 56 12.95 2.22 -15.93
C PRO A 56 12.07 3.05 -16.88
N GLY A 57 12.53 3.24 -18.11
CA GLY A 57 11.81 3.99 -19.15
C GLY A 57 11.60 5.49 -18.88
N LEU A 58 12.15 6.02 -17.79
CA LEU A 58 12.07 7.45 -17.46
C LEU A 58 13.44 8.11 -17.59
N LYS A 59 13.43 9.36 -18.06
CA LYS A 59 14.63 10.20 -18.20
C LYS A 59 14.81 11.10 -16.97
N ASP A 60 16.00 11.63 -16.83
CA ASP A 60 16.31 12.70 -15.86
C ASP A 60 16.15 12.29 -14.39
N GLY A 61 16.35 11.02 -14.07
CA GLY A 61 16.42 10.51 -12.70
C GLY A 61 17.74 10.86 -12.02
N GLY A 62 17.69 11.11 -10.69
CA GLY A 62 18.87 11.36 -9.87
C GLY A 62 19.70 10.10 -9.58
N GLU A 63 20.86 10.31 -8.95
CA GLU A 63 21.85 9.27 -8.64
C GLU A 63 22.14 9.16 -7.14
N MET A 64 21.40 9.90 -6.30
CA MET A 64 21.57 9.85 -4.85
C MET A 64 21.07 8.52 -4.28
N GLY A 65 20.01 7.97 -4.84
CA GLY A 65 19.46 6.66 -4.48
C GLY A 65 19.87 5.59 -5.51
N PRO A 66 19.78 4.30 -5.13
CA PRO A 66 20.05 3.20 -6.06
C PRO A 66 19.10 3.24 -7.26
N SER A 67 19.60 2.82 -8.43
CA SER A 67 18.76 2.70 -9.63
C SER A 67 17.60 1.73 -9.38
N LEU A 68 16.41 2.14 -9.81
CA LEU A 68 15.18 1.33 -9.79
C LEU A 68 15.04 0.45 -11.04
N LYS A 69 15.96 0.57 -12.01
CA LYS A 69 16.01 -0.34 -13.16
C LYS A 69 16.20 -1.77 -12.64
N ASP A 70 15.49 -2.69 -13.22
CA ASP A 70 15.53 -4.12 -12.87
C ASP A 70 15.29 -4.41 -11.36
N VAL A 71 14.65 -3.48 -10.63
CA VAL A 71 14.41 -3.66 -9.20
C VAL A 71 13.56 -4.91 -8.92
N GLY A 72 12.62 -5.24 -9.81
CA GLY A 72 11.78 -6.43 -9.70
C GLY A 72 12.51 -7.76 -9.86
N THR A 73 13.75 -7.77 -10.40
CA THR A 73 14.59 -8.97 -10.44
C THR A 73 15.38 -9.19 -9.14
N ARG A 74 15.52 -8.13 -8.34
CA ARG A 74 16.31 -8.12 -7.11
C ARG A 74 15.46 -8.16 -5.83
N LEU A 75 14.22 -7.68 -5.90
CA LEU A 75 13.33 -7.54 -4.76
C LEU A 75 11.93 -8.04 -5.10
N SER A 76 11.28 -8.69 -4.13
CA SER A 76 9.87 -9.05 -4.24
C SER A 76 8.98 -7.80 -4.14
N PRO A 77 7.71 -7.88 -4.60
CA PRO A 77 6.75 -6.80 -4.43
C PRO A 77 6.63 -6.31 -2.98
N GLU A 78 6.63 -7.23 -2.02
CA GLU A 78 6.56 -6.93 -0.58
C GLU A 78 7.81 -6.19 -0.10
N GLN A 79 8.97 -6.58 -0.59
CA GLN A 79 10.23 -5.92 -0.27
C GLN A 79 10.31 -4.50 -0.85
N ILE A 80 9.77 -4.28 -2.05
CA ILE A 80 9.65 -2.95 -2.67
C ILE A 80 8.67 -2.11 -1.85
N ARG A 81 7.50 -2.66 -1.52
CA ARG A 81 6.48 -2.00 -0.69
C ARG A 81 7.06 -1.50 0.63
N GLN A 82 7.73 -2.36 1.37
CA GLN A 82 8.33 -2.01 2.66
C GLN A 82 9.31 -0.84 2.53
N ARG A 83 10.14 -0.84 1.48
CA ARG A 83 11.14 0.22 1.25
C ARG A 83 10.53 1.57 0.90
N ILE A 84 9.39 1.57 0.22
CA ILE A 84 8.66 2.80 -0.08
C ILE A 84 7.84 3.24 1.13
N ALA A 85 7.16 2.31 1.79
CA ALA A 85 6.28 2.63 2.92
C ALA A 85 7.03 3.27 4.09
N ASP A 86 8.06 2.61 4.60
CA ASP A 86 8.95 3.16 5.62
C ASP A 86 10.34 2.54 5.53
N PRO A 87 11.26 3.15 4.76
CA PRO A 87 12.62 2.65 4.59
C PRO A 87 13.45 2.67 5.88
N ARG A 88 13.06 3.45 6.89
CA ARG A 88 13.74 3.55 8.19
C ARG A 88 13.67 2.26 8.99
N VAL A 89 12.69 1.41 8.72
CA VAL A 89 12.59 0.06 9.31
C VAL A 89 13.78 -0.81 8.92
N LEU A 90 14.31 -0.60 7.70
CA LEU A 90 15.44 -1.36 7.17
C LEU A 90 16.79 -0.65 7.40
N ASN A 91 16.79 0.67 7.33
CA ASN A 91 17.94 1.52 7.57
C ASN A 91 17.51 2.81 8.28
N PRO A 92 17.68 2.90 9.60
CA PRO A 92 17.29 4.10 10.37
C PRO A 92 18.00 5.38 9.95
N GLN A 93 19.14 5.29 9.25
CA GLN A 93 19.94 6.43 8.78
C GLN A 93 19.67 6.77 7.31
N THR A 94 18.65 6.20 6.70
CA THR A 94 18.32 6.48 5.30
C THR A 94 17.87 7.93 5.08
N PHE A 95 18.28 8.51 3.95
CA PHE A 95 17.76 9.80 3.47
C PHE A 95 16.43 9.66 2.70
N MET A 96 16.06 8.43 2.31
CA MET A 96 14.80 8.21 1.65
C MET A 96 13.65 8.50 2.61
N PRO A 97 12.72 9.40 2.26
CA PRO A 97 11.59 9.70 3.12
C PRO A 97 10.65 8.49 3.26
N SER A 98 9.92 8.47 4.36
CA SER A 98 8.81 7.55 4.53
C SER A 98 7.58 8.09 3.81
N TYR A 99 6.95 7.26 2.98
CA TYR A 99 5.77 7.66 2.21
C TYR A 99 4.45 7.24 2.87
N PHE A 100 4.53 6.35 3.86
CA PHE A 100 3.35 5.80 4.54
C PHE A 100 3.36 6.00 6.06
N SER A 101 4.52 6.16 6.68
CA SER A 101 4.59 6.46 8.11
C SER A 101 4.40 7.94 8.36
N THR A 102 3.60 8.25 9.37
CA THR A 102 3.42 9.63 9.89
C THR A 102 4.12 9.84 11.23
N LYS A 103 4.91 8.85 11.67
CA LYS A 103 5.66 8.90 12.94
C LYS A 103 7.01 9.58 12.75
N ASP A 104 7.42 10.33 13.75
CA ASP A 104 8.73 10.96 13.82
C ASP A 104 9.07 11.86 12.62
N LEU A 105 8.05 12.50 12.05
CA LEU A 105 8.20 13.47 10.98
C LEU A 105 8.41 14.87 11.57
N HIS A 106 9.42 15.58 11.05
CA HIS A 106 9.74 16.94 11.43
C HIS A 106 9.38 17.92 10.30
N ASN A 107 9.01 19.15 10.67
CA ASN A 107 8.71 20.23 9.71
C ASN A 107 7.60 19.92 8.70
N VAL A 108 6.61 19.11 9.10
CA VAL A 108 5.46 18.81 8.25
C VAL A 108 4.48 19.98 8.22
N PRO A 109 4.09 20.49 7.04
CA PRO A 109 3.06 21.51 6.91
C PRO A 109 1.77 21.08 7.62
N LYS A 110 1.07 22.02 8.26
CA LYS A 110 -0.17 21.72 9.01
C LYS A 110 -1.20 20.97 8.19
N SER A 111 -1.32 21.28 6.90
CA SER A 111 -2.25 20.60 5.96
C SER A 111 -1.93 19.12 5.72
N LEU A 112 -0.70 18.69 5.98
CA LEU A 112 -0.20 17.32 5.75
C LEU A 112 0.03 16.55 7.05
N GLN A 113 -0.12 17.19 8.21
CA GLN A 113 0.07 16.48 9.49
C GLN A 113 -0.91 15.32 9.62
N GLY A 114 -0.39 14.17 10.03
CA GLY A 114 -1.16 12.93 10.18
C GLY A 114 -1.59 12.27 8.86
N LYS A 115 -1.14 12.78 7.70
CA LYS A 115 -1.44 12.21 6.39
C LYS A 115 -0.19 11.52 5.82
N THR A 116 -0.41 10.40 5.13
CA THR A 116 0.62 9.74 4.34
C THR A 116 0.85 10.50 3.02
N VAL A 117 2.04 10.43 2.47
CA VAL A 117 2.35 11.02 1.15
C VAL A 117 1.66 10.24 0.03
N LEU A 118 1.65 8.91 0.14
CA LEU A 118 0.97 8.02 -0.80
C LEU A 118 -0.29 7.42 -0.18
N THR A 119 -1.28 7.18 -1.01
CA THR A 119 -2.36 6.24 -0.71
C THR A 119 -1.87 4.81 -0.95
N GLU A 120 -2.56 3.81 -0.38
CA GLU A 120 -2.25 2.40 -0.67
C GLU A 120 -2.33 2.09 -2.16
N GLN A 121 -3.35 2.61 -2.87
CA GLN A 121 -3.48 2.42 -4.31
C GLN A 121 -2.30 3.05 -5.07
N ALA A 122 -1.86 4.23 -4.68
CA ALA A 122 -0.70 4.88 -5.31
C ALA A 122 0.59 4.08 -5.12
N LEU A 123 0.76 3.48 -3.95
CA LEU A 123 1.88 2.58 -3.66
C LEU A 123 1.86 1.34 -4.55
N GLU A 124 0.70 0.68 -4.69
CA GLU A 124 0.56 -0.49 -5.57
C GLU A 124 0.77 -0.15 -7.05
N ASP A 125 0.29 1.01 -7.50
CA ASP A 125 0.50 1.50 -8.86
C ASP A 125 2.00 1.67 -9.18
N ILE A 126 2.76 2.26 -8.25
CA ILE A 126 4.22 2.39 -8.39
C ILE A 126 4.89 1.02 -8.42
N ILE A 127 4.52 0.10 -7.54
CA ILE A 127 5.10 -1.25 -7.49
C ILE A 127 4.86 -1.98 -8.82
N VAL A 128 3.63 -1.96 -9.33
CA VAL A 128 3.30 -2.61 -10.62
C VAL A 128 4.08 -1.98 -11.78
N TYR A 129 4.27 -0.66 -11.79
CA TYR A 129 5.11 -0.03 -12.80
C TYR A 129 6.55 -0.54 -12.77
N LEU A 130 7.16 -0.58 -11.58
CA LEU A 130 8.53 -1.02 -11.40
C LEU A 130 8.74 -2.50 -11.76
N LEU A 131 7.73 -3.34 -11.54
CA LEU A 131 7.79 -4.77 -11.88
C LEU A 131 7.59 -5.04 -13.38
N LYS A 132 6.74 -4.24 -14.05
CA LYS A 132 6.43 -4.43 -15.49
C LYS A 132 7.45 -3.81 -16.43
N ASN A 133 8.27 -2.88 -15.95
CA ASN A 133 9.23 -2.13 -16.74
C ASN A 133 10.64 -2.35 -16.16
N PRO A 134 11.29 -3.49 -16.42
CA PRO A 134 12.57 -3.81 -15.79
C PRO A 134 13.70 -2.86 -16.21
N SER A 135 13.78 -2.40 -17.47
CA SER A 135 14.86 -1.55 -18.01
C SER A 135 14.37 -0.55 -19.04
#